data_cdf2f24ca44c20f4b3eb71e4b66ec253
#
_entry.id   cdf2f24ca44c20f4b3eb71e4b66ec253
#
_cell.length_a   1.000
_cell.length_b   1.000
_cell.length_c   1.000
_cell.angle_alpha   90.00
_cell.angle_beta   90.00
_cell.angle_gamma   90.00
#
_symmetry.space_group_name_H-M   'P 1'
#
loop_
_entity.id
_entity.type
_entity.pdbx_description
1 polymer ?
#
loop_
_entity_poly.entity_id
_entity_poly.type
_entity_poly.pdbx_seq_one_letter_code
_entity_poly.pdbx_strand_id
1 'polypeptide(L)'
;MSEYPFDVAKYHEGIALFNDVEFFEAHDAWEELWQEYHGDDRKFFQGLIQVAVCLHHFGNGNIRGAKKLFISSTAYLEPFGPIHLGCNIEQLIKELTACCQEILDSTEEYPKIEIIPDLIPEIHLEGFELSLIHI
;
A
#
# COMPACT_ATOMS: atom_id res chain seq x y z
N MET A 1 17.41 16.04 12.10
CA MET A 1 17.72 15.80 10.69
C MET A 1 17.46 14.33 10.36
N SER A 2 16.79 14.08 9.29
CA SER A 2 16.48 12.73 8.90
C SER A 2 17.65 12.06 8.19
N GLU A 3 17.84 10.75 8.44
CA GLU A 3 18.83 9.96 7.72
C GLU A 3 18.38 9.68 6.28
N TYR A 4 17.11 9.88 6.00
CA TYR A 4 16.52 9.54 4.72
C TYR A 4 16.26 10.80 3.90
N PRO A 5 16.37 10.71 2.57
CA PRO A 5 16.16 11.87 1.70
C PRO A 5 14.67 12.19 1.48
N PHE A 6 13.79 11.56 2.21
CA PHE A 6 12.36 11.77 2.11
C PHE A 6 11.75 12.03 3.49
N ASP A 7 10.51 12.47 3.49
CA ASP A 7 9.76 12.76 4.72
C ASP A 7 9.33 11.49 5.44
N VAL A 8 10.14 11.04 6.40
CA VAL A 8 9.89 9.82 7.16
C VAL A 8 8.56 9.90 7.93
N ALA A 9 8.22 11.08 8.44
CA ALA A 9 6.97 11.26 9.17
C ALA A 9 5.75 10.97 8.29
N LYS A 10 5.80 11.40 7.02
CA LYS A 10 4.71 11.11 6.08
C LYS A 10 4.62 9.63 5.72
N TYR A 11 5.77 8.97 5.64
CA TYR A 11 5.81 7.54 5.40
C TYR A 11 5.09 6.80 6.54
N HIS A 12 5.43 7.13 7.78
CA HIS A 12 4.80 6.52 8.96
C HIS A 12 3.33 6.88 9.09
N GLU A 13 2.98 8.13 8.79
CA GLU A 13 1.58 8.58 8.83
C GLU A 13 0.73 7.75 7.89
N GLY A 14 1.21 7.55 6.66
CA GLY A 14 0.49 6.74 5.69
C GLY A 14 0.30 5.30 6.14
N ILE A 15 1.33 4.71 6.78
CA ILE A 15 1.25 3.35 7.29
C ILE A 15 0.21 3.24 8.41
N ALA A 16 0.20 4.21 9.33
CA ALA A 16 -0.78 4.21 10.42
C ALA A 16 -2.21 4.32 9.88
N LEU A 17 -2.40 5.21 8.92
CA LEU A 17 -3.72 5.39 8.29
C LEU A 17 -4.14 4.13 7.53
N PHE A 18 -3.21 3.51 6.81
CA PHE A 18 -3.47 2.28 6.09
C PHE A 18 -3.93 1.18 7.05
N ASN A 19 -3.23 1.02 8.17
CA ASN A 19 -3.57 0.01 9.17
C ASN A 19 -4.89 0.30 9.88
N ASP A 20 -5.33 1.56 9.88
CA ASP A 20 -6.63 1.96 10.41
C ASP A 20 -7.74 1.85 9.35
N VAL A 21 -7.43 1.29 8.19
CA VAL A 21 -8.36 1.11 7.08
C VAL A 21 -8.78 2.45 6.47
N GLU A 22 -8.03 3.51 6.74
CA GLU A 22 -8.24 4.84 6.18
C GLU A 22 -7.43 4.96 4.88
N PHE A 23 -7.85 4.21 3.87
CA PHE A 23 -7.05 4.07 2.64
C PHE A 23 -6.93 5.34 1.82
N PHE A 24 -7.98 6.15 1.77
CA PHE A 24 -7.92 7.39 1.01
C PHE A 24 -6.93 8.37 1.66
N GLU A 25 -6.99 8.49 2.98
CA GLU A 25 -6.09 9.36 3.73
C GLU A 25 -4.64 8.85 3.69
N ALA A 26 -4.45 7.53 3.73
CA ALA A 26 -3.12 6.93 3.57
C ALA A 26 -2.54 7.30 2.20
N HIS A 27 -3.35 7.17 1.16
CA HIS A 27 -2.97 7.57 -0.19
C HIS A 27 -2.52 9.04 -0.22
N ASP A 28 -3.29 9.94 0.40
CA ASP A 28 -2.95 11.36 0.43
C ASP A 28 -1.61 11.62 1.11
N ALA A 29 -1.37 10.98 2.26
CA ALA A 29 -0.11 11.17 3.00
C ALA A 29 1.09 10.72 2.17
N TRP A 30 0.99 9.54 1.56
CA TRP A 30 2.06 9.00 0.73
C TRP A 30 2.23 9.79 -0.58
N GLU A 31 1.15 10.35 -1.12
CA GLU A 31 1.23 11.16 -2.34
C GLU A 31 1.97 12.47 -2.08
N GLU A 32 1.77 13.08 -0.93
CA GLU A 32 2.53 14.28 -0.56
C GLU A 32 4.02 13.98 -0.52
N LEU A 33 4.39 12.85 0.08
CA LEU A 33 5.77 12.38 0.10
C LEU A 33 6.29 12.13 -1.32
N TRP A 34 5.52 11.44 -2.14
CA TRP A 34 5.90 11.06 -3.49
C TRP A 34 6.10 12.27 -4.40
N GLN A 35 5.27 13.30 -4.26
CA GLN A 35 5.38 14.49 -5.11
C GLN A 35 6.68 15.25 -4.88
N GLU A 36 7.17 15.26 -3.66
CA GLU A 36 8.38 16.01 -3.32
C GLU A 36 9.68 15.22 -3.48
N TYR A 37 9.57 13.90 -3.47
CA TYR A 37 10.73 13.03 -3.50
C TYR A 37 10.92 12.41 -4.89
N HIS A 38 12.11 12.59 -5.48
CA HIS A 38 12.42 12.08 -6.83
C HIS A 38 13.59 11.10 -6.85
N GLY A 39 13.85 10.44 -5.73
CA GLY A 39 14.96 9.49 -5.62
C GLY A 39 14.58 8.06 -6.02
N ASP A 40 15.45 7.14 -5.63
CA ASP A 40 15.37 5.73 -6.02
C ASP A 40 14.15 4.99 -5.46
N ASP A 41 13.58 5.49 -4.36
CA ASP A 41 12.44 4.85 -3.70
C ASP A 41 11.10 5.33 -4.23
N ARG A 42 11.12 6.20 -5.23
CA ARG A 42 9.88 6.83 -5.70
C ARG A 42 8.87 5.82 -6.23
N LYS A 43 9.34 4.81 -6.94
CA LYS A 43 8.45 3.77 -7.46
C LYS A 43 7.89 2.87 -6.34
N PHE A 44 8.65 2.69 -5.28
CA PHE A 44 8.16 1.98 -4.10
C PHE A 44 6.98 2.73 -3.48
N PHE A 45 7.13 4.05 -3.27
CA PHE A 45 6.04 4.86 -2.73
C PHE A 45 4.83 4.86 -3.66
N GLN A 46 5.06 4.90 -4.97
CA GLN A 46 3.97 4.82 -5.93
C GLN A 46 3.21 3.50 -5.80
N GLY A 47 3.94 2.42 -5.58
CA GLY A 47 3.33 1.10 -5.36
C GLY A 47 2.45 1.10 -4.11
N LEU A 48 2.93 1.67 -3.00
CA LEU A 48 2.14 1.77 -1.77
C LEU A 48 0.88 2.62 -1.98
N ILE A 49 1.01 3.75 -2.68
CA ILE A 49 -0.13 4.60 -3.01
C ILE A 49 -1.19 3.79 -3.75
N GLN A 50 -0.77 3.00 -4.72
CA GLN A 50 -1.71 2.20 -5.51
C GLN A 50 -2.34 1.06 -4.73
N VAL A 51 -1.63 0.47 -3.76
CA VAL A 51 -2.23 -0.52 -2.86
C VAL A 51 -3.38 0.12 -2.08
N ALA A 52 -3.15 1.31 -1.53
CA ALA A 52 -4.18 2.02 -0.76
C ALA A 52 -5.39 2.33 -1.63
N VAL A 53 -5.16 2.82 -2.86
CA VAL A 53 -6.26 3.14 -3.77
C VAL A 53 -6.99 1.88 -4.24
N CYS A 54 -6.25 0.79 -4.43
CA CYS A 54 -6.84 -0.52 -4.74
C CYS A 54 -7.89 -0.91 -3.69
N LEU A 55 -7.49 -0.85 -2.42
CA LEU A 55 -8.38 -1.22 -1.32
C LEU A 55 -9.52 -0.22 -1.13
N HIS A 56 -9.26 1.05 -1.39
CA HIS A 56 -10.29 2.08 -1.37
C HIS A 56 -11.38 1.77 -2.43
N HIS A 57 -10.95 1.47 -3.65
CA HIS A 57 -11.88 1.09 -4.72
C HIS A 57 -12.65 -0.18 -4.37
N PHE A 58 -11.96 -1.17 -3.82
CA PHE A 58 -12.60 -2.43 -3.43
C PHE A 58 -13.71 -2.16 -2.40
N GLY A 59 -13.40 -1.38 -1.37
CA GLY A 59 -14.37 -1.04 -0.33
C GLY A 59 -15.56 -0.25 -0.85
N ASN A 60 -15.39 0.47 -1.95
CA ASN A 60 -16.46 1.27 -2.57
C ASN A 60 -17.19 0.52 -3.70
N GLY A 61 -16.87 -0.74 -3.92
CA GLY A 61 -17.53 -1.52 -4.94
C GLY A 61 -17.01 -1.30 -6.35
N ASN A 62 -15.94 -0.52 -6.50
CA ASN A 62 -15.31 -0.33 -7.80
C ASN A 62 -14.32 -1.47 -8.05
N ILE A 63 -14.86 -2.62 -8.43
CA ILE A 63 -14.07 -3.84 -8.55
C ILE A 63 -13.10 -3.78 -9.72
N ARG A 64 -13.51 -3.19 -10.83
CA ARG A 64 -12.63 -3.05 -11.99
C ARG A 64 -11.43 -2.17 -11.69
N GLY A 65 -11.66 -1.05 -10.97
CA GLY A 65 -10.59 -0.19 -10.53
C GLY A 65 -9.65 -0.89 -9.55
N ALA A 66 -10.23 -1.65 -8.61
CA ALA A 66 -9.43 -2.41 -7.64
C ALA A 66 -8.54 -3.43 -8.35
N LYS A 67 -9.07 -4.18 -9.31
CA LYS A 67 -8.29 -5.17 -10.05
C LYS A 67 -7.14 -4.54 -10.81
N LYS A 68 -7.42 -3.43 -11.48
CA LYS A 68 -6.41 -2.71 -12.27
C LYS A 68 -5.25 -2.26 -11.37
N LEU A 69 -5.59 -1.71 -10.20
CA LEU A 69 -4.57 -1.22 -9.27
C LEU A 69 -3.88 -2.35 -8.51
N PHE A 70 -4.54 -3.47 -8.31
CA PHE A 70 -3.85 -4.64 -7.78
C PHE A 70 -2.69 -5.03 -8.71
N ILE A 71 -2.98 -5.16 -9.99
CA ILE A 71 -1.97 -5.55 -10.97
C ILE A 71 -0.83 -4.54 -11.04
N SER A 72 -1.17 -3.25 -11.09
CA SER A 72 -0.19 -2.18 -11.18
C SER A 72 0.66 -2.06 -9.90
N SER A 73 0.02 -2.08 -8.74
CA SER A 73 0.74 -1.92 -7.48
C SER A 73 1.71 -3.04 -7.21
N THR A 74 1.31 -4.28 -7.46
CA THR A 74 2.20 -5.43 -7.26
C THR A 74 3.39 -5.38 -8.22
N ALA A 75 3.17 -4.92 -9.46
CA ALA A 75 4.25 -4.74 -10.41
C ALA A 75 5.26 -3.69 -9.95
N TYR A 76 4.79 -2.59 -9.34
CA TYR A 76 5.68 -1.57 -8.80
C TYR A 76 6.46 -2.05 -7.59
N LEU A 77 5.82 -2.83 -6.72
CA LEU A 77 6.44 -3.25 -5.45
C LEU A 77 7.39 -4.43 -5.58
N GLU A 78 7.12 -5.34 -6.50
CA GLU A 78 7.88 -6.59 -6.62
C GLU A 78 9.40 -6.39 -6.70
N PRO A 79 9.91 -5.43 -7.47
CA PRO A 79 11.38 -5.21 -7.54
C PRO A 79 12.02 -4.80 -6.21
N PHE A 80 11.24 -4.33 -5.25
CA PHE A 80 11.74 -3.89 -3.94
C PHE A 80 11.70 -4.99 -2.86
N GLY A 81 11.17 -6.17 -3.22
CA GLY A 81 11.13 -7.25 -2.26
C GLY A 81 12.50 -7.88 -1.99
N PRO A 82 12.61 -8.69 -0.94
CA PRO A 82 11.52 -9.06 -0.03
C PRO A 82 11.16 -7.98 1.00
N ILE A 83 12.11 -7.11 1.40
CA ILE A 83 11.88 -6.07 2.41
C ILE A 83 12.53 -4.78 1.92
N HIS A 84 11.80 -3.66 2.01
CA HIS A 84 12.33 -2.36 1.63
C HIS A 84 11.83 -1.30 2.61
N LEU A 85 12.73 -0.48 3.13
CA LEU A 85 12.44 0.54 4.14
C LEU A 85 11.59 -0.03 5.30
N GLY A 86 11.94 -1.23 5.72
CA GLY A 86 11.25 -1.92 6.79
C GLY A 86 9.92 -2.56 6.39
N CYS A 87 9.43 -2.30 5.18
CA CYS A 87 8.18 -2.88 4.70
C CYS A 87 8.45 -4.27 4.11
N ASN A 88 7.80 -5.29 4.67
CA ASN A 88 7.89 -6.64 4.13
C ASN A 88 7.00 -6.73 2.89
N ILE A 89 7.61 -6.50 1.73
CA ILE A 89 6.91 -6.46 0.45
C ILE A 89 6.29 -7.83 0.11
N GLU A 90 7.05 -8.88 0.37
CA GLU A 90 6.59 -10.24 0.10
C GLU A 90 5.30 -10.56 0.87
N GLN A 91 5.28 -10.20 2.16
CA GLN A 91 4.12 -10.39 3.01
C GLN A 91 2.94 -9.52 2.54
N LEU A 92 3.20 -8.25 2.21
CA LEU A 92 2.17 -7.33 1.75
C LEU A 92 1.50 -7.83 0.47
N ILE A 93 2.30 -8.25 -0.51
CA ILE A 93 1.77 -8.78 -1.78
C ILE A 93 0.96 -10.04 -1.53
N LYS A 94 1.44 -10.92 -0.65
CA LYS A 94 0.74 -12.15 -0.32
C LYS A 94 -0.62 -11.86 0.31
N GLU A 95 -0.67 -10.95 1.27
CA GLU A 95 -1.91 -10.58 1.94
C GLU A 95 -2.87 -9.86 1.00
N LEU A 96 -2.33 -8.97 0.17
CA LEU A 96 -3.16 -8.26 -0.80
C LEU A 96 -3.75 -9.24 -1.83
N THR A 97 -2.96 -10.21 -2.27
CA THR A 97 -3.43 -11.23 -3.20
C THR A 97 -4.56 -12.04 -2.59
N ALA A 98 -4.42 -12.46 -1.34
CA ALA A 98 -5.47 -13.19 -0.64
C ALA A 98 -6.74 -12.35 -0.53
N CYS A 99 -6.60 -11.07 -0.20
CA CYS A 99 -7.72 -10.14 -0.07
C CYS A 99 -8.46 -9.97 -1.41
N CYS A 100 -7.73 -9.93 -2.51
CA CYS A 100 -8.28 -9.69 -3.84
C CYS A 100 -8.56 -10.96 -4.65
N GLN A 101 -8.38 -12.13 -4.07
CA GLN A 101 -8.46 -13.39 -4.81
C GLN A 101 -9.80 -13.56 -5.55
N GLU A 102 -10.89 -13.23 -4.90
CA GLU A 102 -12.21 -13.37 -5.52
C GLU A 102 -12.34 -12.45 -6.74
N ILE A 103 -11.76 -11.24 -6.63
CA ILE A 103 -11.74 -10.29 -7.76
C ILE A 103 -10.93 -10.86 -8.92
N LEU A 104 -9.78 -11.46 -8.62
CA LEU A 104 -8.88 -12.01 -9.64
C LEU A 104 -9.51 -13.21 -10.35
N ASP A 105 -10.30 -13.99 -9.63
CA ASP A 105 -10.94 -15.19 -10.17
C ASP A 105 -12.22 -14.88 -10.95
N SER A 106 -12.78 -13.70 -10.79
CA SER A 106 -14.05 -13.35 -11.42
C SER A 106 -13.92 -13.16 -12.92
N THR A 107 -14.87 -13.71 -13.67
CA THR A 107 -14.96 -13.51 -15.11
C THR A 107 -16.10 -12.57 -15.48
N GLU A 108 -16.84 -12.06 -14.49
CA GLU A 108 -17.94 -11.14 -14.74
C GLU A 108 -17.44 -9.76 -15.12
N GLU A 109 -18.18 -9.08 -15.99
CA GLU A 109 -17.82 -7.72 -16.41
C GLU A 109 -18.00 -6.70 -15.29
N TYR A 110 -19.08 -6.83 -14.52
CA TYR A 110 -19.39 -5.93 -13.40
C TYR A 110 -19.66 -6.75 -12.13
N PRO A 111 -18.63 -7.39 -11.57
CA PRO A 111 -18.84 -8.26 -10.42
C PRO A 111 -19.22 -7.48 -9.17
N LYS A 112 -20.03 -8.11 -8.32
CA LYS A 112 -20.41 -7.57 -7.02
C LYS A 112 -19.69 -8.40 -5.96
N ILE A 113 -18.55 -7.93 -5.54
CA ILE A 113 -17.69 -8.62 -4.58
C ILE A 113 -17.47 -7.69 -3.42
N GLU A 114 -17.66 -8.19 -2.20
CA GLU A 114 -17.44 -7.41 -0.99
C GLU A 114 -16.10 -7.80 -0.38
N ILE A 115 -15.39 -6.79 0.14
CA ILE A 115 -14.12 -7.01 0.82
C ILE A 115 -14.38 -7.80 2.11
N ILE A 116 -13.49 -8.76 2.38
CA ILE A 116 -13.54 -9.54 3.62
C ILE A 116 -12.61 -8.86 4.60
N PRO A 117 -13.14 -8.26 5.68
CA PRO A 117 -12.31 -7.47 6.61
C PRO A 117 -11.11 -8.22 7.16
N ASP A 118 -11.25 -9.51 7.47
CA ASP A 118 -10.17 -10.30 8.04
C ASP A 118 -9.00 -10.51 7.06
N LEU A 119 -9.21 -10.25 5.77
CA LEU A 119 -8.19 -10.42 4.76
C LEU A 119 -7.51 -9.12 4.36
N ILE A 120 -7.93 -8.00 4.93
CA ILE A 120 -7.32 -6.70 4.64
C ILE A 120 -5.87 -6.71 5.14
N PRO A 121 -4.89 -6.40 4.27
CA PRO A 121 -3.49 -6.43 4.69
C PRO A 121 -3.14 -5.31 5.67
N GLU A 122 -2.11 -5.56 6.46
CA GLU A 122 -1.54 -4.57 7.36
C GLU A 122 -0.05 -4.45 7.08
N ILE A 123 0.52 -3.30 7.39
CA ILE A 123 1.95 -3.07 7.20
C ILE A 123 2.61 -2.85 8.55
N HIS A 124 3.51 -3.73 8.92
CA HIS A 124 4.30 -3.61 10.15
C HIS A 124 5.76 -3.50 9.76
N LEU A 125 6.39 -2.39 10.11
CA LEU A 125 7.77 -2.16 9.72
C LEU A 125 8.74 -3.04 10.49
N GLU A 126 9.67 -3.66 9.77
CA GLU A 126 10.69 -4.54 10.34
C GLU A 126 12.05 -3.87 10.18
N GLY A 127 12.73 -3.64 11.30
CA GLY A 127 14.05 -3.04 11.26
C GLY A 127 14.11 -1.58 10.88
N PHE A 128 12.96 -0.93 10.75
CA PHE A 128 12.88 0.51 10.47
C PHE A 128 12.49 1.19 11.78
N GLU A 129 13.45 1.90 12.38
CA GLU A 129 13.32 2.40 13.74
C GLU A 129 12.40 3.60 13.89
N LEU A 130 11.15 3.32 14.20
CA LEU A 130 10.18 4.35 14.49
C LEU A 130 10.45 5.02 15.84
N SER A 131 10.95 4.25 16.78
CA SER A 131 11.23 4.74 18.14
C SER A 131 12.19 5.90 18.17
N LEU A 132 13.06 6.05 17.18
CA LEU A 132 13.99 7.16 17.10
C LEU A 132 13.27 8.49 16.96
N ILE A 133 12.05 8.46 16.51
CA ILE A 133 11.26 9.67 16.27
C ILE A 133 10.70 10.24 17.55
N HIS A 134 10.62 9.42 18.57
CA HIS A 134 10.03 9.81 19.86
C HIS A 134 10.98 10.59 20.76
N ILE A 135 12.22 10.55 20.43
CA ILE A 135 13.24 11.14 21.30
C ILE A 135 13.42 12.64 21.07
#